data_0cc8c9941f54d8fd718f55f06341fc87
#
_entry.id   0cc8c9941f54d8fd718f55f06341fc87
#
_cell.length_a   1.000
_cell.length_b   1.000
_cell.length_c   1.000
_cell.angle_alpha   90.00
_cell.angle_beta   90.00
_cell.angle_gamma   90.00
#
_symmetry.space_group_name_H-M   'P 1'
#
loop_
_entity.id
_entity.type
_entity.pdbx_description
1 polymer ?
#
loop_
_entity_poly.entity_id
_entity_poly.type
_entity_poly.pdbx_seq_one_letter_code
_entity_poly.pdbx_strand_id
1 'polypeptide(L)'
;MISTVDNVTEVEGVSGPLGSPGDKDIFSAVRALPDIILVGSTTAVAERYNPPSTSVSTKTRRLTSGAWPVARIAVVSARLDFDLTLPMFTRPSQRPIVVTTTNADPIKIERVADVADLIQCGIDSVDLPEALHQMTDLGAQRVLCEGGPSLNGALLDAGLIDEVFVTVAPLLGGGQSRGIAQGNSIPQIQELELRHVLTEDHFLFLRYTRATHTEATR
;
A
#
# COMPACT_ATOMS: atom_id res chain seq x y z
N MET A 1 -4.79 -6.28 -2.23
CA MET A 1 -4.66 -6.27 -3.71
C MET A 1 -5.74 -7.14 -4.30
N ILE A 2 -6.23 -6.80 -5.53
CA ILE A 2 -7.18 -7.63 -6.28
C ILE A 2 -6.61 -7.96 -7.65
N SER A 3 -6.91 -9.17 -8.16
CA SER A 3 -6.60 -9.58 -9.52
C SER A 3 -7.67 -10.53 -10.08
N THR A 4 -7.71 -10.67 -11.39
CA THR A 4 -8.41 -11.78 -12.06
C THR A 4 -7.67 -13.10 -11.83
N VAL A 5 -8.26 -14.22 -12.25
CA VAL A 5 -7.64 -15.56 -12.18
C VAL A 5 -6.33 -15.62 -12.97
N ASP A 6 -6.22 -14.87 -14.06
CA ASP A 6 -5.04 -14.75 -14.91
C ASP A 6 -4.16 -13.54 -14.58
N ASN A 7 -4.30 -13.00 -13.33
CA ASN A 7 -3.43 -11.98 -12.75
C ASN A 7 -3.53 -10.57 -13.39
N VAL A 8 -4.65 -10.22 -14.01
CA VAL A 8 -4.93 -8.82 -14.41
C VAL A 8 -5.38 -8.03 -13.18
N THR A 9 -4.76 -6.88 -12.92
CA THR A 9 -4.96 -6.08 -11.69
C THR A 9 -5.71 -4.78 -11.92
N GLU A 10 -5.94 -4.41 -13.18
CA GLU A 10 -6.59 -3.16 -13.54
C GLU A 10 -7.35 -3.28 -14.87
N VAL A 11 -8.39 -2.51 -15.01
CA VAL A 11 -9.13 -2.29 -16.25
C VAL A 11 -9.11 -0.79 -16.51
N GLU A 12 -8.61 -0.35 -17.66
CA GLU A 12 -8.47 1.08 -18.00
C GLU A 12 -7.72 1.89 -16.91
N GLY A 13 -6.72 1.27 -16.25
CA GLY A 13 -5.86 1.92 -15.26
C GLY A 13 -6.42 1.99 -13.85
N VAL A 14 -7.57 1.35 -13.56
CA VAL A 14 -8.17 1.30 -12.23
C VAL A 14 -8.57 -0.12 -11.82
N SER A 15 -8.51 -0.41 -10.53
CA SER A 15 -8.84 -1.73 -9.97
C SER A 15 -10.34 -1.92 -9.69
N GLY A 16 -11.08 -0.81 -9.57
CA GLY A 16 -12.49 -0.81 -9.16
C GLY A 16 -13.40 -1.77 -9.92
N PRO A 17 -13.29 -1.92 -11.26
CA PRO A 17 -14.12 -2.85 -12.04
C PRO A 17 -13.94 -4.33 -11.68
N LEU A 18 -12.85 -4.72 -11.02
CA LEU A 18 -12.60 -6.10 -10.60
C LEU A 18 -13.27 -6.44 -9.26
N GLY A 19 -13.63 -5.41 -8.44
CA GLY A 19 -14.09 -5.59 -7.08
C GLY A 19 -15.54 -6.04 -6.96
N SER A 20 -15.88 -6.55 -5.77
CA SER A 20 -17.24 -6.91 -5.34
C SER A 20 -17.61 -6.17 -4.04
N PRO A 21 -18.86 -6.26 -3.56
CA PRO A 21 -19.20 -5.82 -2.21
C PRO A 21 -18.33 -6.44 -1.14
N GLY A 22 -18.11 -7.77 -1.16
CA GLY A 22 -17.24 -8.48 -0.23
C GLY A 22 -15.79 -8.02 -0.29
N ASP A 23 -15.25 -7.72 -1.49
CA ASP A 23 -13.92 -7.14 -1.63
C ASP A 23 -13.82 -5.77 -0.93
N LYS A 24 -14.83 -4.92 -1.06
CA LYS A 24 -14.89 -3.62 -0.38
C LYS A 24 -14.95 -3.76 1.13
N ASP A 25 -15.66 -4.75 1.64
CA ASP A 25 -15.75 -5.04 3.08
C ASP A 25 -14.41 -5.52 3.64
N ILE A 26 -13.75 -6.46 2.95
CA ILE A 26 -12.39 -6.91 3.29
C ILE A 26 -11.41 -5.75 3.23
N PHE A 27 -11.42 -4.95 2.17
CA PHE A 27 -10.56 -3.79 2.01
C PHE A 27 -10.74 -2.77 3.15
N SER A 28 -12.00 -2.48 3.52
CA SER A 28 -12.33 -1.60 4.64
C SER A 28 -11.84 -2.15 5.97
N ALA A 29 -11.98 -3.46 6.20
CA ALA A 29 -11.50 -4.13 7.40
C ALA A 29 -9.96 -4.07 7.51
N VAL A 30 -9.26 -4.32 6.40
CA VAL A 30 -7.79 -4.24 6.33
C VAL A 30 -7.32 -2.81 6.56
N ARG A 31 -7.96 -1.80 5.95
CA ARG A 31 -7.64 -0.38 6.14
C ARG A 31 -7.86 0.14 7.57
N ALA A 32 -8.62 -0.58 8.39
CA ALA A 32 -8.83 -0.20 9.80
C ALA A 32 -7.65 -0.56 10.72
N LEU A 33 -6.68 -1.35 10.23
CA LEU A 33 -5.58 -1.90 11.03
C LEU A 33 -4.31 -1.05 11.02
N PRO A 34 -3.83 -0.48 9.87
CA PRO A 34 -2.54 0.17 9.79
C PRO A 34 -2.54 1.57 10.41
N ASP A 35 -1.35 2.06 10.72
CA ASP A 35 -1.10 3.46 11.07
C ASP A 35 -0.80 4.29 9.82
N ILE A 36 -0.20 3.66 8.83
CA ILE A 36 0.13 4.28 7.53
C ILE A 36 -0.41 3.42 6.39
N ILE A 37 -1.05 4.08 5.42
CA ILE A 37 -1.40 3.53 4.11
C ILE A 37 -0.37 4.04 3.12
N LEU A 38 0.52 3.18 2.67
CA LEU A 38 1.58 3.46 1.71
C LEU A 38 1.10 3.19 0.29
N VAL A 39 1.29 4.13 -0.61
CA VAL A 39 0.84 4.01 -2.01
C VAL A 39 1.79 4.72 -2.97
N GLY A 40 2.00 4.17 -4.15
CA GLY A 40 2.75 4.85 -5.22
C GLY A 40 1.94 6.01 -5.82
N SER A 41 2.61 7.11 -6.18
CA SER A 41 1.96 8.31 -6.69
C SER A 41 1.08 8.06 -7.92
N THR A 42 1.51 7.20 -8.85
CA THR A 42 0.72 6.85 -10.03
C THR A 42 -0.62 6.22 -9.66
N THR A 43 -0.62 5.27 -8.72
CA THR A 43 -1.84 4.62 -8.22
C THR A 43 -2.72 5.60 -7.44
N ALA A 44 -2.12 6.42 -6.59
CA ALA A 44 -2.85 7.43 -5.83
C ALA A 44 -3.60 8.42 -6.73
N VAL A 45 -3.00 8.80 -7.86
CA VAL A 45 -3.62 9.67 -8.87
C VAL A 45 -4.73 8.93 -9.64
N ALA A 46 -4.43 7.75 -10.18
CA ALA A 46 -5.37 6.97 -10.98
C ALA A 46 -6.65 6.61 -10.20
N GLU A 47 -6.50 6.17 -8.96
CA GLU A 47 -7.61 5.81 -8.06
C GLU A 47 -8.20 7.01 -7.30
N ARG A 48 -7.70 8.25 -7.56
CA ARG A 48 -8.17 9.49 -6.91
C ARG A 48 -8.29 9.36 -5.40
N TYR A 49 -7.22 9.02 -4.73
CA TYR A 49 -7.20 8.69 -3.31
C TYR A 49 -7.89 9.75 -2.45
N ASN A 50 -8.81 9.26 -1.63
CA ASN A 50 -9.52 10.05 -0.62
C ASN A 50 -8.88 9.86 0.76
N PRO A 51 -9.05 10.83 1.68
CA PRO A 51 -8.62 10.67 3.07
C PRO A 51 -9.23 9.40 3.67
N PRO A 52 -8.45 8.60 4.43
CA PRO A 52 -9.00 7.47 5.16
C PRO A 52 -10.08 7.94 6.13
N SER A 53 -11.15 7.17 6.20
CA SER A 53 -12.22 7.36 7.18
C SER A 53 -12.41 6.09 7.98
N THR A 54 -12.89 6.22 9.20
CA THR A 54 -13.19 5.08 10.05
C THR A 54 -14.31 5.40 11.03
N SER A 55 -15.00 4.38 11.52
CA SER A 55 -16.09 4.53 12.47
C SER A 55 -15.61 5.10 13.81
N VAL A 56 -16.53 5.70 14.57
CA VAL A 56 -16.25 6.20 15.93
C VAL A 56 -15.71 5.08 16.82
N SER A 57 -16.31 3.88 16.75
CA SER A 57 -15.90 2.73 17.53
C SER A 57 -14.47 2.29 17.18
N THR A 58 -14.10 2.30 15.89
CA THR A 58 -12.73 1.99 15.46
C THR A 58 -11.74 3.05 15.94
N LYS A 59 -12.08 4.34 15.86
CA LYS A 59 -11.23 5.43 16.40
C LYS A 59 -10.97 5.23 17.89
N THR A 60 -12.02 4.97 18.67
CA THR A 60 -11.89 4.72 20.12
C THR A 60 -10.98 3.54 20.40
N ARG A 61 -11.21 2.40 19.72
CA ARG A 61 -10.38 1.20 19.88
C ARG A 61 -8.91 1.47 19.55
N ARG A 62 -8.63 2.20 18.46
CA ARG A 62 -7.27 2.57 18.06
C ARG A 62 -6.59 3.43 19.11
N LEU A 63 -7.26 4.47 19.58
CA LEU A 63 -6.73 5.35 20.65
C LEU A 63 -6.45 4.56 21.95
N THR A 64 -7.33 3.63 22.33
CA THR A 64 -7.12 2.77 23.51
C THR A 64 -5.90 1.87 23.37
N SER A 65 -5.55 1.46 22.14
CA SER A 65 -4.35 0.65 21.85
C SER A 65 -3.09 1.50 21.62
N GLY A 66 -3.14 2.83 21.80
CA GLY A 66 -2.00 3.72 21.56
C GLY A 66 -1.73 4.03 20.08
N ALA A 67 -2.61 3.59 19.15
CA ALA A 67 -2.48 3.88 17.74
C ALA A 67 -3.12 5.23 17.36
N TRP A 68 -2.74 5.78 16.22
CA TRP A 68 -3.39 6.99 15.72
C TRP A 68 -4.88 6.74 15.42
N PRO A 69 -5.75 7.73 15.64
CA PRO A 69 -7.21 7.55 15.50
C PRO A 69 -7.64 7.14 14.09
N VAL A 70 -6.89 7.58 13.07
CA VAL A 70 -7.07 7.27 11.66
C VAL A 70 -5.69 7.07 11.03
N ALA A 71 -5.57 6.17 10.08
CA ALA A 71 -4.33 5.99 9.33
C ALA A 71 -3.94 7.27 8.58
N ARG A 72 -2.64 7.49 8.39
CA ARG A 72 -2.11 8.53 7.50
C ARG A 72 -1.84 7.93 6.12
N ILE A 73 -2.12 8.68 5.05
CA ILE A 73 -1.63 8.30 3.72
C ILE A 73 -0.17 8.69 3.58
N ALA A 74 0.65 7.79 3.06
CA ALA A 74 2.02 8.05 2.65
C ALA A 74 2.16 7.76 1.14
N VAL A 75 2.51 8.79 0.36
CA VAL A 75 2.68 8.69 -1.10
C VAL A 75 4.15 8.58 -1.44
N VAL A 76 4.53 7.52 -2.16
CA VAL A 76 5.91 7.33 -2.65
C VAL A 76 6.05 7.91 -4.04
N SER A 77 6.99 8.87 -4.20
CA SER A 77 7.28 9.51 -5.48
C SER A 77 8.69 10.08 -5.53
N ALA A 78 9.57 9.51 -6.34
CA ALA A 78 10.92 10.04 -6.51
C ALA A 78 10.95 11.41 -7.22
N ARG A 79 9.99 11.70 -8.11
CA ARG A 79 9.98 12.91 -8.94
C ARG A 79 9.00 13.98 -8.51
N LEU A 80 8.10 13.69 -7.60
CA LEU A 80 7.03 14.58 -7.13
C LEU A 80 6.14 15.13 -8.28
N ASP A 81 5.94 14.31 -9.34
CA ASP A 81 5.09 14.65 -10.49
C ASP A 81 3.68 14.11 -10.29
N PHE A 82 2.93 14.72 -9.39
CA PHE A 82 1.53 14.39 -9.11
C PHE A 82 0.73 15.61 -8.69
N ASP A 83 -0.59 15.47 -8.76
CA ASP A 83 -1.52 16.55 -8.49
C ASP A 83 -1.76 16.74 -6.98
N LEU A 84 -1.40 17.91 -6.45
CA LEU A 84 -1.65 18.30 -5.06
C LEU A 84 -3.10 18.72 -4.80
N THR A 85 -3.96 18.77 -5.81
CA THR A 85 -5.40 19.03 -5.65
C THR A 85 -6.21 17.79 -5.31
N LEU A 86 -5.58 16.62 -5.25
CA LEU A 86 -6.24 15.37 -4.82
C LEU A 86 -6.85 15.52 -3.42
N PRO A 87 -8.01 14.88 -3.17
CA PRO A 87 -8.71 14.99 -1.88
C PRO A 87 -7.85 14.66 -0.66
N MET A 88 -6.90 13.72 -0.80
CA MET A 88 -5.99 13.35 0.29
C MET A 88 -5.08 14.49 0.75
N PHE A 89 -4.81 15.50 -0.10
CA PHE A 89 -4.04 16.71 0.24
C PHE A 89 -4.93 17.88 0.62
N THR A 90 -6.06 18.06 -0.06
CA THR A 90 -6.93 19.24 0.13
C THR A 90 -7.91 19.12 1.30
N ARG A 91 -8.23 17.88 1.70
CA ARG A 91 -9.19 17.60 2.79
C ARG A 91 -8.71 16.44 3.66
N PRO A 92 -7.46 16.47 4.15
CA PRO A 92 -6.89 15.34 4.86
C PRO A 92 -7.57 15.14 6.22
N SER A 93 -7.82 13.87 6.59
CA SER A 93 -8.24 13.49 7.95
C SER A 93 -7.06 13.52 8.94
N GLN A 94 -5.86 13.29 8.42
CA GLN A 94 -4.54 13.45 9.05
C GLN A 94 -3.61 14.01 7.99
N ARG A 95 -2.64 14.87 8.37
CA ARG A 95 -1.66 15.42 7.43
C ARG A 95 -0.95 14.26 6.70
N PRO A 96 -1.00 14.18 5.35
CA PRO A 96 -0.38 13.09 4.62
C PRO A 96 1.14 13.14 4.72
N ILE A 97 1.80 12.05 4.35
CA ILE A 97 3.25 11.94 4.23
C ILE A 97 3.57 11.82 2.74
N VAL A 98 4.64 12.45 2.29
CA VAL A 98 5.21 12.19 0.97
C VAL A 98 6.63 11.69 1.15
N VAL A 99 6.89 10.51 0.59
CA VAL A 99 8.21 9.86 0.62
C VAL A 99 8.89 10.12 -0.72
N THR A 100 10.05 10.75 -0.68
CA THR A 100 10.78 11.13 -1.88
C THR A 100 12.29 10.95 -1.71
N THR A 101 13.05 11.23 -2.76
CA THR A 101 14.51 11.17 -2.74
C THR A 101 15.11 12.46 -2.19
N THR A 102 16.35 12.38 -1.71
CA THR A 102 17.12 13.56 -1.29
C THR A 102 17.53 14.45 -2.46
N ASN A 103 17.49 13.92 -3.68
CA ASN A 103 17.83 14.63 -4.93
C ASN A 103 16.59 15.15 -5.69
N ALA A 104 15.40 15.13 -5.05
CA ALA A 104 14.20 15.66 -5.66
C ALA A 104 14.27 17.17 -5.88
N ASP A 105 13.54 17.69 -6.88
CA ASP A 105 13.50 19.12 -7.23
C ASP A 105 13.10 19.97 -6.02
N PRO A 106 13.95 20.92 -5.57
CA PRO A 106 13.68 21.76 -4.40
C PRO A 106 12.37 22.57 -4.50
N ILE A 107 12.00 23.01 -5.70
CA ILE A 107 10.76 23.78 -5.91
C ILE A 107 9.53 22.87 -5.66
N LYS A 108 9.61 21.61 -6.10
CA LYS A 108 8.53 20.64 -5.84
C LYS A 108 8.49 20.23 -4.37
N ILE A 109 9.65 20.07 -3.72
CA ILE A 109 9.76 19.82 -2.28
C ILE A 109 9.03 20.90 -1.49
N GLU A 110 9.32 22.18 -1.76
CA GLU A 110 8.68 23.30 -1.08
C GLU A 110 7.16 23.27 -1.24
N ARG A 111 6.66 23.08 -2.45
CA ARG A 111 5.22 22.98 -2.72
C ARG A 111 4.55 21.79 -1.99
N VAL A 112 5.23 20.65 -1.89
CA VAL A 112 4.71 19.48 -1.18
C VAL A 112 4.74 19.74 0.32
N ALA A 113 5.77 20.39 0.86
CA ALA A 113 5.90 20.71 2.27
C ALA A 113 4.76 21.59 2.80
N ASP A 114 4.09 22.38 1.97
CA ASP A 114 2.91 23.15 2.36
C ASP A 114 1.73 22.26 2.79
N VAL A 115 1.57 21.09 2.14
CA VAL A 115 0.38 20.22 2.29
C VAL A 115 0.66 18.85 2.92
N ALA A 116 1.92 18.42 3.02
CA ALA A 116 2.33 17.12 3.52
C ALA A 116 3.59 17.19 4.38
N ASP A 117 3.79 16.19 5.24
CA ASP A 117 5.09 15.96 5.87
C ASP A 117 5.99 15.22 4.88
N LEU A 118 7.28 15.53 4.88
CA LEU A 118 8.25 14.94 3.95
C LEU A 118 9.12 13.91 4.67
N ILE A 119 9.29 12.75 4.03
CA ILE A 119 10.36 11.78 4.30
C ILE A 119 11.27 11.77 3.07
N GLN A 120 12.52 12.19 3.24
CA GLN A 120 13.51 12.22 2.16
C GLN A 120 14.57 11.15 2.42
N CYS A 121 14.64 10.14 1.56
CA CYS A 121 15.58 9.02 1.69
C CYS A 121 15.96 8.43 0.34
N GLY A 122 17.21 7.98 0.23
CA GLY A 122 17.80 7.57 -1.04
C GLY A 122 18.15 8.78 -1.94
N ILE A 123 18.95 8.55 -2.96
CA ILE A 123 19.45 9.61 -3.87
C ILE A 123 18.62 9.65 -5.16
N ASP A 124 18.72 8.64 -6.00
CA ASP A 124 18.03 8.55 -7.29
C ASP A 124 16.73 7.75 -7.23
N SER A 125 16.60 6.89 -6.24
CA SER A 125 15.41 6.11 -5.90
C SER A 125 15.13 6.20 -4.42
N VAL A 126 13.87 6.04 -4.03
CA VAL A 126 13.48 6.03 -2.61
C VAL A 126 14.08 4.80 -1.94
N ASP A 127 14.77 5.01 -0.82
CA ASP A 127 15.25 3.97 0.08
C ASP A 127 14.07 3.52 0.96
N LEU A 128 13.42 2.40 0.58
CA LEU A 128 12.23 1.90 1.28
C LEU A 128 12.51 1.40 2.70
N PRO A 129 13.61 0.65 2.98
CA PRO A 129 14.02 0.35 4.35
C PRO A 129 14.10 1.58 5.23
N GLU A 130 14.82 2.61 4.79
CA GLU A 130 14.98 3.87 5.52
C GLU A 130 13.64 4.61 5.66
N ALA A 131 12.80 4.63 4.62
CA ALA A 131 11.47 5.22 4.69
C ALA A 131 10.60 4.57 5.78
N LEU A 132 10.59 3.23 5.85
CA LEU A 132 9.84 2.50 6.87
C LEU A 132 10.41 2.73 8.28
N HIS A 133 11.73 2.87 8.41
CA HIS A 133 12.36 3.22 9.67
C HIS A 133 11.91 4.59 10.15
N GLN A 134 11.96 5.63 9.32
CA GLN A 134 11.47 6.96 9.66
C GLN A 134 9.95 6.98 9.97
N MET A 135 9.15 6.15 9.31
CA MET A 135 7.73 5.98 9.67
C MET A 135 7.57 5.38 11.07
N THR A 136 8.45 4.45 11.45
CA THR A 136 8.46 3.89 12.81
C THR A 136 8.85 4.94 13.85
N ASP A 137 9.79 5.80 13.57
CA ASP A 137 10.18 6.93 14.43
C ASP A 137 9.04 7.94 14.62
N LEU A 138 8.15 8.07 13.63
CA LEU A 138 6.91 8.84 13.76
C LEU A 138 5.85 8.13 14.64
N GLY A 139 6.09 6.89 15.08
CA GLY A 139 5.20 6.10 15.92
C GLY A 139 4.32 5.10 15.16
N ALA A 140 4.54 4.89 13.85
CA ALA A 140 3.80 3.88 13.10
C ALA A 140 4.30 2.46 13.46
N GLN A 141 3.36 1.57 13.77
CA GLN A 141 3.64 0.17 14.04
C GLN A 141 3.26 -0.76 12.88
N ARG A 142 2.31 -0.33 12.06
CA ARG A 142 1.79 -1.09 10.93
C ARG A 142 1.67 -0.21 9.71
N VAL A 143 2.25 -0.69 8.62
CA VAL A 143 2.16 -0.05 7.29
C VAL A 143 1.42 -1.00 6.35
N LEU A 144 0.35 -0.52 5.74
CA LEU A 144 -0.36 -1.23 4.67
C LEU A 144 0.08 -0.66 3.33
N CYS A 145 0.71 -1.46 2.49
CA CYS A 145 0.97 -1.07 1.11
C CYS A 145 -0.22 -1.42 0.22
N GLU A 146 -0.77 -0.42 -0.46
CA GLU A 146 -1.86 -0.61 -1.43
C GLU A 146 -1.38 -0.59 -2.90
N GLY A 147 -0.07 -0.67 -3.07
CA GLY A 147 0.57 -0.75 -4.38
C GLY A 147 0.92 0.63 -4.94
N GLY A 148 1.08 0.86 -6.29
CA GLY A 148 0.89 -0.08 -7.39
C GLY A 148 1.98 -1.16 -7.53
N PRO A 149 1.90 -1.89 -8.64
CA PRO A 149 2.77 -3.05 -8.86
C PRO A 149 4.26 -2.77 -8.71
N SER A 150 4.75 -1.64 -9.17
CA SER A 150 6.17 -1.26 -9.04
C SER A 150 6.60 -1.04 -7.58
N LEU A 151 5.74 -0.44 -6.74
CA LEU A 151 6.03 -0.27 -5.32
C LEU A 151 6.00 -1.62 -4.60
N ASN A 152 5.03 -2.48 -4.92
CA ASN A 152 4.97 -3.83 -4.37
C ASN A 152 6.22 -4.65 -4.76
N GLY A 153 6.67 -4.53 -6.01
CA GLY A 153 7.90 -5.17 -6.47
C GLY A 153 9.12 -4.68 -5.71
N ALA A 154 9.26 -3.37 -5.52
CA ALA A 154 10.37 -2.79 -4.76
C ALA A 154 10.38 -3.22 -3.28
N LEU A 155 9.21 -3.30 -2.63
CA LEU A 155 9.09 -3.83 -1.27
C LEU A 155 9.42 -5.32 -1.20
N LEU A 156 9.03 -6.10 -2.21
CA LEU A 156 9.36 -7.52 -2.33
C LEU A 156 10.86 -7.72 -2.50
N ASP A 157 11.50 -6.98 -3.42
CA ASP A 157 12.93 -7.03 -3.67
C ASP A 157 13.75 -6.67 -2.42
N ALA A 158 13.25 -5.73 -1.61
CA ALA A 158 13.86 -5.33 -0.34
C ALA A 158 13.53 -6.28 0.83
N GLY A 159 12.71 -7.31 0.63
CA GLY A 159 12.32 -8.25 1.69
C GLY A 159 11.45 -7.65 2.78
N LEU A 160 10.65 -6.63 2.49
CA LEU A 160 9.88 -5.83 3.45
C LEU A 160 8.42 -6.23 3.57
N ILE A 161 8.01 -7.33 2.94
CA ILE A 161 6.61 -7.80 2.97
C ILE A 161 6.48 -8.90 4.01
N ASP A 162 5.66 -8.69 5.04
CA ASP A 162 5.35 -9.67 6.08
C ASP A 162 4.05 -10.41 5.82
N GLU A 163 3.06 -9.71 5.28
CA GLU A 163 1.73 -10.25 4.98
C GLU A 163 1.23 -9.81 3.61
N VAL A 164 0.46 -10.68 2.97
CA VAL A 164 -0.18 -10.41 1.68
C VAL A 164 -1.66 -10.72 1.76
N PHE A 165 -2.49 -9.75 1.42
CA PHE A 165 -3.93 -9.91 1.23
C PHE A 165 -4.24 -9.83 -0.26
N VAL A 166 -4.80 -10.90 -0.82
CA VAL A 166 -5.14 -10.97 -2.24
C VAL A 166 -6.60 -11.39 -2.40
N THR A 167 -7.34 -10.59 -3.16
CA THR A 167 -8.64 -10.98 -3.70
C THR A 167 -8.44 -11.52 -5.11
N VAL A 168 -8.94 -12.72 -5.36
CA VAL A 168 -9.02 -13.28 -6.71
C VAL A 168 -10.45 -13.18 -7.20
N ALA A 169 -10.66 -12.31 -8.19
CA ALA A 169 -11.95 -12.13 -8.85
C ALA A 169 -12.22 -13.27 -9.81
N PRO A 170 -13.47 -13.77 -9.94
CA PRO A 170 -13.83 -14.86 -10.84
C PRO A 170 -13.93 -14.37 -12.30
N LEU A 171 -12.88 -13.72 -12.78
CA LEU A 171 -12.78 -13.06 -14.09
C LEU A 171 -11.51 -13.53 -14.81
N LEU A 172 -11.56 -13.48 -16.14
CA LEU A 172 -10.41 -13.59 -17.02
C LEU A 172 -10.26 -12.28 -17.80
N GLY A 173 -9.11 -11.64 -17.68
CA GLY A 173 -8.85 -10.36 -18.32
C GLY A 173 -8.07 -10.47 -19.63
N GLY A 174 -7.15 -11.40 -19.72
CA GLY A 174 -6.23 -11.53 -20.85
C GLY A 174 -5.26 -10.37 -21.00
N GLY A 175 -4.57 -10.29 -22.13
CA GLY A 175 -3.65 -9.19 -22.43
C GLY A 175 -2.32 -9.27 -21.67
N GLN A 176 -1.60 -8.14 -21.66
CA GLN A 176 -0.34 -8.00 -20.91
C GLN A 176 -0.61 -7.29 -19.58
N SER A 177 -0.63 -8.04 -18.46
CA SER A 177 -0.76 -7.51 -17.11
C SER A 177 0.58 -7.41 -16.41
N ARG A 178 0.71 -6.41 -15.54
CA ARG A 178 1.87 -6.25 -14.66
C ARG A 178 1.79 -7.12 -13.40
N GLY A 179 0.66 -7.78 -13.17
CA GLY A 179 0.41 -8.52 -11.95
C GLY A 179 0.35 -7.64 -10.70
N ILE A 180 0.28 -8.28 -9.53
CA ILE A 180 0.20 -7.58 -8.24
C ILE A 180 1.54 -6.97 -7.80
N ALA A 181 2.67 -7.45 -8.33
CA ALA A 181 4.02 -6.95 -8.05
C ALA A 181 4.86 -7.01 -9.33
N GLN A 182 5.62 -5.94 -9.59
CA GLN A 182 6.52 -5.84 -10.73
C GLN A 182 7.87 -5.30 -10.27
N GLY A 183 8.86 -6.18 -10.20
CA GLY A 183 10.27 -5.86 -9.89
C GLY A 183 11.17 -6.03 -11.11
N ASN A 184 12.44 -5.65 -10.98
CA ASN A 184 13.44 -5.79 -12.04
C ASN A 184 13.95 -7.23 -12.17
N SER A 185 14.06 -7.94 -11.07
CA SER A 185 14.29 -9.39 -10.97
C SER A 185 14.15 -9.77 -9.49
N ILE A 186 13.54 -10.92 -9.22
CA ILE A 186 13.47 -11.46 -7.86
C ILE A 186 14.59 -12.50 -7.75
N PRO A 187 15.65 -12.28 -6.96
CA PRO A 187 16.74 -13.24 -6.81
C PRO A 187 16.30 -14.54 -6.13
N GLN A 188 15.25 -14.46 -5.30
CA GLN A 188 14.68 -15.59 -4.56
C GLN A 188 13.19 -15.49 -4.48
N ILE A 189 12.49 -16.63 -4.67
CA ILE A 189 11.06 -16.74 -4.41
C ILE A 189 10.88 -16.76 -2.89
N GLN A 190 10.01 -15.88 -2.39
CA GLN A 190 9.65 -15.84 -0.98
C GLN A 190 8.52 -16.86 -0.71
N GLU A 191 8.74 -17.76 0.23
CA GLU A 191 7.71 -18.69 0.66
C GLU A 191 6.72 -18.00 1.59
N LEU A 192 5.44 -18.31 1.38
CA LEU A 192 4.32 -17.79 2.14
C LEU A 192 3.50 -18.93 2.74
N GLU A 193 2.98 -18.70 3.94
CA GLU A 193 2.04 -19.59 4.61
C GLU A 193 0.62 -19.05 4.48
N LEU A 194 -0.29 -19.86 3.96
CA LEU A 194 -1.71 -19.52 3.90
C LEU A 194 -2.32 -19.48 5.30
N ARG A 195 -2.91 -18.35 5.67
CA ARG A 195 -3.54 -18.13 6.97
C ARG A 195 -5.06 -18.15 6.93
N HIS A 196 -5.65 -17.50 5.93
CA HIS A 196 -7.10 -17.48 5.77
C HIS A 196 -7.50 -17.62 4.31
N VAL A 197 -8.62 -18.31 4.10
CA VAL A 197 -9.37 -18.32 2.85
C VAL A 197 -10.81 -18.01 3.19
N LEU A 198 -11.36 -16.95 2.62
CA LEU A 198 -12.77 -16.64 2.65
C LEU A 198 -13.32 -16.67 1.24
N THR A 199 -14.60 -16.98 1.09
CA THR A 199 -15.26 -17.03 -0.22
C THR A 199 -16.61 -16.34 -0.15
N GLU A 200 -16.95 -15.54 -1.18
CA GLU A 200 -18.27 -14.94 -1.37
C GLU A 200 -18.46 -14.72 -2.88
N ASP A 201 -19.61 -15.07 -3.41
CA ASP A 201 -19.98 -14.84 -4.82
C ASP A 201 -18.90 -15.25 -5.83
N HIS A 202 -18.27 -16.40 -5.61
CA HIS A 202 -17.17 -16.97 -6.41
C HIS A 202 -15.83 -16.21 -6.28
N PHE A 203 -15.72 -15.15 -5.49
CA PHE A 203 -14.45 -14.52 -5.13
C PHE A 203 -13.70 -15.33 -4.08
N LEU A 204 -12.37 -15.27 -4.15
CA LEU A 204 -11.48 -15.78 -3.09
C LEU A 204 -10.79 -14.59 -2.41
N PHE A 205 -10.81 -14.58 -1.09
CA PHE A 205 -10.06 -13.63 -0.28
C PHE A 205 -9.01 -14.39 0.51
N LEU A 206 -7.76 -14.14 0.18
CA LEU A 206 -6.62 -14.90 0.68
C LEU A 206 -5.75 -14.01 1.57
N ARG A 207 -5.34 -14.55 2.71
CA ARG A 207 -4.33 -13.95 3.57
C ARG A 207 -3.16 -14.89 3.71
N TYR A 208 -1.99 -14.40 3.38
CA TYR A 208 -0.71 -15.09 3.56
C TYR A 208 0.19 -14.31 4.51
N THR A 209 1.06 -15.02 5.23
CA THR A 209 2.17 -14.45 5.97
C THR A 209 3.48 -15.00 5.42
N ARG A 210 4.57 -14.27 5.61
CA ARG A 210 5.91 -14.80 5.32
C ARG A 210 6.11 -16.10 6.11
N ALA A 211 6.66 -17.13 5.45
CA ALA A 211 7.04 -18.36 6.12
C ALA A 211 8.18 -18.08 7.11
N THR A 212 8.02 -18.48 8.35
CA THR A 212 9.09 -18.48 9.33
C THR A 212 9.80 -19.83 9.21
N HIS A 213 10.97 -19.84 8.54
CA HIS A 213 11.83 -21.01 8.58
C HIS A 213 12.32 -21.20 10.03
N THR A 214 11.65 -22.05 10.80
CA THR A 214 12.25 -22.60 11.99
C THR A 214 13.35 -23.53 11.46
N GLU A 215 14.63 -23.18 11.62
CA GLU A 215 15.72 -24.13 11.37
C GLU A 215 15.39 -25.40 12.12
N ALA A 216 14.96 -26.43 11.40
CA ALA A 216 14.87 -27.76 11.95
C ALA A 216 16.29 -28.19 12.27
N THR A 217 16.66 -28.10 13.53
CA THR A 217 17.91 -28.69 14.06
C THR A 217 17.88 -30.17 13.67
N ARG A 218 18.72 -30.53 12.70
CA ARG A 218 19.04 -31.92 12.37
C ARG A 218 20.08 -32.46 13.34
#